data_47ea8c518d5021016d66b3514ca400b5
#
_entry.id   47ea8c518d5021016d66b3514ca400b5
#
_cell.length_a   1.000
_cell.length_b   1.000
_cell.length_c   1.000
_cell.angle_alpha   90.00
_cell.angle_beta   90.00
_cell.angle_gamma   90.00
#
_symmetry.space_group_name_H-M   'P 1'
#
loop_
_entity.id
_entity.type
_entity.pdbx_description
1 polymer ?
#
loop_
_entity_poly.entity_id
_entity_poly.type
_entity_poly.pdbx_seq_one_letter_code
_entity_poly.pdbx_strand_id
1 'polypeptide(L)'
;WRVFLKELSEKPKTSIGAFQKKAKTLSKKAAELNNNIPATYNKPEIKSRISAVTTKINTLNLYINLNSIPDQKIVKLIPEINQEVESLQQQFAEIDTKNQIKIEDGEADMIRMLDTTRAISSKPIGQNPSAVQPSSHARKRFESIRNKQKPLNPKT
;
A
#
# COMPACT_ATOMS: atom_id res chain seq x y z
N TRP A 1 7.67 6.98 -17.14
CA TRP A 1 7.17 5.73 -17.70
C TRP A 1 7.34 5.67 -19.22
N ARG A 2 6.78 6.61 -19.99
CA ARG A 2 6.87 6.63 -21.47
C ARG A 2 8.32 6.60 -21.99
N VAL A 3 9.23 7.34 -21.37
CA VAL A 3 10.65 7.36 -21.72
C VAL A 3 11.31 6.01 -21.51
N PHE A 4 10.95 5.32 -20.41
CA PHE A 4 11.42 3.98 -20.13
C PHE A 4 10.90 2.95 -21.16
N LEU A 5 9.60 2.98 -21.48
CA LEU A 5 9.01 2.09 -22.49
C LEU A 5 9.62 2.31 -23.88
N LYS A 6 9.83 3.57 -24.28
CA LYS A 6 10.50 3.89 -25.53
C LYS A 6 11.90 3.28 -25.57
N GLU A 7 12.68 3.47 -24.52
CA GLU A 7 14.01 2.86 -24.42
C GLU A 7 13.96 1.34 -24.47
N LEU A 8 12.99 0.69 -23.82
CA LEU A 8 12.84 -0.77 -23.84
C LEU A 8 12.50 -1.27 -25.24
N SER A 9 11.66 -0.58 -26.00
CA SER A 9 11.22 -0.97 -27.35
C SER A 9 12.29 -0.80 -28.43
N GLU A 10 13.26 0.08 -28.23
CA GLU A 10 14.34 0.31 -29.18
C GLU A 10 15.30 -0.90 -29.19
N LYS A 11 15.45 -1.54 -30.35
CA LYS A 11 16.38 -2.66 -30.54
C LYS A 11 17.82 -2.15 -30.58
N PRO A 12 18.75 -2.73 -29.78
CA PRO A 12 20.16 -2.37 -29.87
C PRO A 12 20.76 -2.86 -31.19
N LYS A 13 21.83 -2.20 -31.62
CA LYS A 13 22.64 -2.70 -32.75
C LYS A 13 23.22 -4.07 -32.39
N THR A 14 23.59 -4.87 -33.43
CA THR A 14 24.02 -6.27 -33.33
C THR A 14 25.37 -6.52 -32.62
N SER A 15 25.95 -5.54 -31.96
CA SER A 15 27.22 -5.71 -31.23
C SER A 15 26.98 -5.88 -29.73
N ILE A 16 27.79 -6.72 -29.06
CA ILE A 16 27.72 -6.97 -27.62
C ILE A 16 27.87 -5.66 -26.83
N GLY A 17 28.76 -4.76 -27.27
CA GLY A 17 28.93 -3.46 -26.64
C GLY A 17 27.69 -2.55 -26.73
N ALA A 18 26.89 -2.68 -27.80
CA ALA A 18 25.61 -1.97 -27.90
C ALA A 18 24.58 -2.54 -26.91
N PHE A 19 24.54 -3.86 -26.72
CA PHE A 19 23.71 -4.50 -25.70
C PHE A 19 24.11 -4.07 -24.28
N GLN A 20 25.40 -4.05 -23.96
CA GLN A 20 25.90 -3.57 -22.67
C GLN A 20 25.49 -2.12 -22.37
N LYS A 21 25.67 -1.23 -23.37
CA LYS A 21 25.24 0.18 -23.24
C LYS A 21 23.73 0.28 -23.02
N LYS A 22 22.96 -0.51 -23.79
CA LYS A 22 21.48 -0.55 -23.68
C LYS A 22 21.04 -1.02 -22.30
N ALA A 23 21.58 -2.13 -21.81
CA ALA A 23 21.28 -2.67 -20.50
C ALA A 23 21.61 -1.67 -19.36
N LYS A 24 22.75 -0.98 -19.48
CA LYS A 24 23.13 0.09 -18.52
C LYS A 24 22.18 1.28 -18.55
N THR A 25 21.74 1.71 -19.73
CA THR A 25 20.77 2.80 -19.89
C THR A 25 19.41 2.41 -19.32
N LEU A 26 18.91 1.21 -19.62
CA LEU A 26 17.67 0.67 -19.07
C LEU A 26 17.72 0.55 -17.54
N SER A 27 18.84 0.08 -16.99
CA SER A 27 19.03 -0.01 -15.53
C SER A 27 18.90 1.37 -14.85
N LYS A 28 19.52 2.41 -15.41
CA LYS A 28 19.39 3.78 -14.89
C LYS A 28 17.95 4.29 -14.97
N LYS A 29 17.30 4.12 -16.13
CA LYS A 29 15.91 4.57 -16.31
C LYS A 29 14.92 3.81 -15.44
N ALA A 30 15.15 2.50 -15.20
CA ALA A 30 14.36 1.72 -14.28
C ALA A 30 14.49 2.20 -12.83
N ALA A 31 15.69 2.55 -12.39
CA ALA A 31 15.91 3.12 -11.06
C ALA A 31 15.21 4.49 -10.88
N GLU A 32 15.16 5.31 -11.93
CA GLU A 32 14.46 6.60 -11.91
C GLU A 32 12.93 6.45 -11.76
N LEU A 33 12.34 5.31 -12.15
CA LEU A 33 10.90 5.09 -12.01
C LEU A 33 10.42 5.17 -10.56
N ASN A 34 11.26 4.77 -9.61
CA ASN A 34 10.90 4.81 -8.18
C ASN A 34 10.87 6.24 -7.61
N ASN A 35 11.57 7.18 -8.23
CA ASN A 35 11.76 8.52 -7.67
C ASN A 35 10.58 9.46 -7.96
N ASN A 36 9.82 9.23 -9.03
CA ASN A 36 8.79 10.14 -9.52
C ASN A 36 7.48 9.42 -9.82
N ILE A 37 6.91 8.73 -8.81
CA ILE A 37 5.62 8.09 -8.95
C ILE A 37 4.53 9.11 -8.64
N PRO A 38 3.60 9.42 -9.58
CA PRO A 38 2.47 10.29 -9.33
C PRO A 38 1.62 9.80 -8.17
N ALA A 39 1.02 10.72 -7.41
CA ALA A 39 0.23 10.39 -6.20
C ALA A 39 -0.86 9.35 -6.47
N THR A 40 -1.51 9.41 -7.63
CA THR A 40 -2.54 8.46 -8.06
C THR A 40 -2.05 7.01 -8.11
N TYR A 41 -0.78 6.80 -8.50
CA TYR A 41 -0.15 5.48 -8.62
C TYR A 41 0.82 5.16 -7.49
N ASN A 42 0.94 6.03 -6.48
CA ASN A 42 1.85 5.84 -5.35
C ASN A 42 1.31 4.81 -4.35
N LYS A 43 1.00 3.62 -4.83
CA LYS A 43 0.47 2.48 -4.08
C LYS A 43 1.55 1.42 -3.87
N PRO A 44 1.47 0.63 -2.77
CA PRO A 44 2.46 -0.42 -2.48
C PRO A 44 2.61 -1.44 -3.62
N GLU A 45 1.49 -1.79 -4.27
CA GLU A 45 1.48 -2.75 -5.39
C GLU A 45 2.30 -2.24 -6.58
N ILE A 46 2.16 -0.97 -6.94
CA ILE A 46 2.94 -0.34 -8.01
C ILE A 46 4.42 -0.29 -7.66
N LYS A 47 4.76 0.11 -6.43
CA LYS A 47 6.15 0.15 -5.96
C LYS A 47 6.80 -1.23 -6.00
N SER A 48 6.08 -2.26 -5.58
CA SER A 48 6.54 -3.64 -5.61
C SER A 48 6.84 -4.10 -7.05
N ARG A 49 5.94 -3.82 -8.00
CA ARG A 49 6.15 -4.19 -9.40
C ARG A 49 7.26 -3.39 -10.07
N ILE A 50 7.38 -2.09 -9.80
CA ILE A 50 8.52 -1.28 -10.28
C ILE A 50 9.84 -1.85 -9.73
N SER A 51 9.86 -2.27 -8.47
CA SER A 51 11.03 -2.91 -7.87
C SER A 51 11.38 -4.24 -8.54
N ALA A 52 10.38 -5.07 -8.88
CA ALA A 52 10.58 -6.33 -9.60
C ALA A 52 11.17 -6.09 -11.01
N VAL A 53 10.60 -5.16 -11.78
CA VAL A 53 11.12 -4.74 -13.09
C VAL A 53 12.57 -4.25 -12.96
N THR A 54 12.83 -3.37 -12.01
CA THR A 54 14.17 -2.81 -11.77
C THR A 54 15.17 -3.90 -11.42
N THR A 55 14.80 -4.85 -10.57
CA THR A 55 15.66 -5.97 -10.18
C THR A 55 16.01 -6.85 -11.37
N LYS A 56 15.03 -7.21 -12.22
CA LYS A 56 15.28 -8.04 -13.40
C LYS A 56 16.16 -7.32 -14.43
N ILE A 57 15.97 -6.01 -14.64
CA ILE A 57 16.82 -5.22 -15.54
C ILE A 57 18.23 -5.09 -14.99
N ASN A 58 18.40 -4.91 -13.69
CA ASN A 58 19.72 -4.88 -13.05
C ASN A 58 20.43 -6.24 -13.17
N THR A 59 19.69 -7.34 -13.03
CA THR A 59 20.21 -8.69 -13.26
C THR A 59 20.65 -8.88 -14.71
N LEU A 60 19.85 -8.40 -15.69
CA LEU A 60 20.23 -8.41 -17.09
C LEU A 60 21.51 -7.62 -17.35
N ASN A 61 21.58 -6.39 -16.81
CA ASN A 61 22.78 -5.54 -16.92
C ASN A 61 24.02 -6.21 -16.30
N LEU A 62 23.86 -6.86 -15.15
CA LEU A 62 24.94 -7.61 -14.51
C LEU A 62 25.40 -8.79 -15.39
N TYR A 63 24.46 -9.60 -15.86
CA TYR A 63 24.77 -10.82 -16.65
C TYR A 63 25.46 -10.51 -17.98
N ILE A 64 25.03 -9.46 -18.68
CA ILE A 64 25.66 -9.05 -19.96
C ILE A 64 27.10 -8.55 -19.74
N ASN A 65 27.42 -8.03 -18.57
CA ASN A 65 28.77 -7.55 -18.25
C ASN A 65 29.68 -8.64 -17.65
N LEU A 66 29.13 -9.81 -17.31
CA LEU A 66 29.87 -10.96 -16.79
C LEU A 66 30.14 -11.95 -17.91
N ASN A 67 31.43 -12.13 -18.28
CA ASN A 67 31.82 -13.06 -19.34
C ASN A 67 31.61 -14.55 -19.01
N SER A 68 31.25 -14.87 -17.76
CA SER A 68 31.06 -16.24 -17.25
C SER A 68 29.62 -16.73 -17.33
N ILE A 69 28.67 -15.89 -17.75
CA ILE A 69 27.26 -16.25 -17.78
C ILE A 69 26.89 -16.79 -19.16
N PRO A 70 26.25 -17.99 -19.26
CA PRO A 70 25.78 -18.52 -20.53
C PRO A 70 24.72 -17.62 -21.18
N ASP A 71 24.82 -17.39 -22.48
CA ASP A 71 23.91 -16.54 -23.26
C ASP A 71 22.44 -16.97 -23.10
N GLN A 72 22.17 -18.25 -22.93
CA GLN A 72 20.82 -18.77 -22.70
C GLN A 72 20.17 -18.18 -21.45
N LYS A 73 20.92 -17.92 -20.39
CA LYS A 73 20.40 -17.27 -19.17
C LYS A 73 20.04 -15.80 -19.41
N ILE A 74 20.86 -15.13 -20.23
CA ILE A 74 20.61 -13.73 -20.60
C ILE A 74 19.34 -13.62 -21.46
N VAL A 75 19.22 -14.51 -22.45
CA VAL A 75 18.05 -14.53 -23.35
C VAL A 75 16.75 -14.82 -22.61
N LYS A 76 16.76 -15.70 -21.59
CA LYS A 76 15.58 -16.00 -20.76
C LYS A 76 15.10 -14.81 -19.94
N LEU A 77 15.97 -13.89 -19.55
CA LEU A 77 15.57 -12.70 -18.80
C LEU A 77 14.74 -11.71 -19.62
N ILE A 78 14.89 -11.70 -20.95
CA ILE A 78 14.17 -10.76 -21.83
C ILE A 78 12.64 -10.96 -21.75
N PRO A 79 12.08 -12.16 -21.99
CA PRO A 79 10.66 -12.40 -21.85
C PRO A 79 10.18 -12.18 -20.42
N GLU A 80 10.99 -12.51 -19.41
CA GLU A 80 10.63 -12.25 -18.01
C GLU A 80 10.50 -10.76 -17.71
N ILE A 81 11.39 -9.93 -18.25
CA ILE A 81 11.30 -8.46 -18.11
C ILE A 81 10.03 -7.95 -18.80
N ASN A 82 9.72 -8.44 -20.01
CA ASN A 82 8.51 -8.05 -20.72
C ASN A 82 7.26 -8.42 -19.93
N GLN A 83 7.20 -9.61 -19.35
CA GLN A 83 6.09 -10.05 -18.49
C GLN A 83 5.89 -9.14 -17.27
N GLU A 84 6.98 -8.75 -16.60
CA GLU A 84 6.88 -7.81 -15.48
C GLU A 84 6.41 -6.41 -15.90
N VAL A 85 6.85 -5.95 -17.08
CA VAL A 85 6.41 -4.68 -17.65
C VAL A 85 4.93 -4.72 -18.01
N GLU A 86 4.45 -5.78 -18.64
CA GLU A 86 3.03 -6.00 -18.93
C GLU A 86 2.19 -6.04 -17.66
N SER A 87 2.67 -6.76 -16.65
CA SER A 87 2.01 -6.84 -15.34
C SER A 87 1.90 -5.47 -14.65
N LEU A 88 2.93 -4.63 -14.78
CA LEU A 88 2.90 -3.25 -14.28
C LEU A 88 1.91 -2.38 -15.08
N GLN A 89 1.83 -2.55 -16.41
CA GLN A 89 0.86 -1.84 -17.25
C GLN A 89 -0.58 -2.21 -16.89
N GLN A 90 -0.84 -3.50 -16.67
CA GLN A 90 -2.16 -3.97 -16.22
C GLN A 90 -2.56 -3.33 -14.88
N GLN A 91 -1.61 -3.24 -13.95
CA GLN A 91 -1.87 -2.62 -12.66
C GLN A 91 -2.19 -1.11 -12.78
N PHE A 92 -1.54 -0.40 -13.70
CA PHE A 92 -1.90 0.99 -13.99
C PHE A 92 -3.33 1.09 -14.56
N ALA A 93 -3.68 0.23 -15.51
CA ALA A 93 -5.02 0.19 -16.10
C ALA A 93 -6.11 -0.13 -15.06
N GLU A 94 -5.85 -1.04 -14.13
CA GLU A 94 -6.76 -1.33 -13.03
C GLU A 94 -7.00 -0.12 -12.13
N ILE A 95 -5.94 0.63 -11.80
CA ILE A 95 -6.06 1.84 -10.99
C ILE A 95 -6.89 2.89 -11.74
N ASP A 96 -6.63 3.08 -13.04
CA ASP A 96 -7.36 4.03 -13.86
C ASP A 96 -8.84 3.66 -13.94
N THR A 97 -9.15 2.38 -14.13
CA THR A 97 -10.53 1.88 -14.13
C THR A 97 -11.21 2.12 -12.78
N LYS A 98 -10.54 1.81 -11.67
CA LYS A 98 -11.07 2.05 -10.32
C LYS A 98 -11.33 3.54 -10.06
N ASN A 99 -10.46 4.42 -10.55
CA ASN A 99 -10.63 5.86 -10.40
C ASN A 99 -11.77 6.44 -11.25
N GLN A 100 -12.21 5.74 -12.31
CA GLN A 100 -13.33 6.12 -13.15
C GLN A 100 -14.68 5.68 -12.57
N ILE A 101 -14.72 4.73 -11.65
CA ILE A 101 -15.93 4.29 -10.96
C ILE A 101 -16.40 5.46 -10.08
N LYS A 102 -17.60 5.97 -10.37
CA LYS A 102 -18.22 6.98 -9.51
C LYS A 102 -18.63 6.31 -8.19
N ILE A 103 -18.24 6.95 -7.09
CA ILE A 103 -18.70 6.56 -5.77
C ILE A 103 -20.21 6.85 -5.69
N GLU A 104 -21.02 5.87 -5.36
CA GLU A 104 -22.46 6.04 -5.11
C GLU A 104 -22.69 6.88 -3.85
N ASP A 105 -23.79 7.63 -3.79
CA ASP A 105 -24.04 8.60 -2.71
C ASP A 105 -23.98 7.98 -1.30
N GLY A 106 -24.39 6.71 -1.16
CA GLY A 106 -24.29 6.00 0.14
C GLY A 106 -22.89 5.50 0.50
N GLU A 107 -22.04 5.26 -0.49
CA GLU A 107 -20.69 4.74 -0.28
C GLU A 107 -19.76 5.83 0.26
N ALA A 108 -19.94 7.07 -0.17
CA ALA A 108 -19.19 8.22 0.33
C ALA A 108 -19.40 8.43 1.83
N ASP A 109 -20.60 8.23 2.33
CA ASP A 109 -20.92 8.34 3.76
C ASP A 109 -20.35 7.16 4.56
N MET A 110 -20.36 5.96 3.98
CA MET A 110 -19.75 4.77 4.58
C MET A 110 -18.23 4.92 4.72
N ILE A 111 -17.54 5.45 3.71
CA ILE A 111 -16.10 5.74 3.76
C ILE A 111 -15.79 6.78 4.85
N ARG A 112 -16.64 7.81 5.01
CA ARG A 112 -16.50 8.81 6.08
C ARG A 112 -16.68 8.20 7.47
N MET A 113 -17.57 7.24 7.63
CA MET A 113 -17.76 6.53 8.89
C MET A 113 -16.60 5.59 9.23
N LEU A 114 -15.96 5.00 8.22
CA LEU A 114 -14.79 4.13 8.38
C LEU A 114 -13.49 4.91 8.60
N ASP A 115 -13.48 6.22 8.33
CA ASP A 115 -12.33 7.08 8.61
C ASP A 115 -12.22 7.36 10.11
N THR A 116 -11.65 6.39 10.84
CA THR A 116 -11.43 6.44 12.29
C THR A 116 -10.49 7.56 12.72
N THR A 117 -9.71 8.15 11.80
CA THR A 117 -8.85 9.29 12.11
C THR A 117 -9.65 10.54 12.42
N ARG A 118 -10.88 10.64 11.90
CA ARG A 118 -11.84 11.70 12.25
C ARG A 118 -12.68 11.39 13.49
N ALA A 119 -12.86 10.11 13.82
CA ALA A 119 -13.62 9.69 15.00
C ALA A 119 -12.87 9.98 16.30
N ILE A 120 -11.54 10.12 16.25
CA ILE A 120 -10.72 10.57 17.37
C ILE A 120 -10.54 12.11 17.29
N SER A 121 -11.62 12.83 17.15
CA SER A 121 -11.64 14.19 17.64
C SER A 121 -11.68 14.08 19.17
N SER A 122 -10.51 14.08 19.75
CA SER A 122 -10.32 14.25 21.18
C SER A 122 -10.75 15.67 21.58
N LYS A 123 -12.07 15.91 21.59
CA LYS A 123 -12.57 16.82 22.59
C LYS A 123 -12.36 16.08 23.92
N PRO A 124 -11.53 16.59 24.84
CA PRO A 124 -11.61 16.12 26.21
C PRO A 124 -13.06 16.25 26.59
N ILE A 125 -13.65 15.20 27.15
CA ILE A 125 -14.94 15.28 27.84
C ILE A 125 -14.72 16.29 28.95
N GLY A 126 -14.81 17.58 28.56
CA GLY A 126 -14.81 18.69 29.44
C GLY A 126 -16.12 18.60 30.19
N GLN A 127 -15.97 18.24 31.45
CA GLN A 127 -16.75 18.73 32.56
C GLN A 127 -18.13 19.28 32.15
N ASN A 128 -19.11 18.41 32.09
CA ASN A 128 -20.48 18.79 32.16
C ASN A 128 -20.81 18.86 33.68
N PRO A 129 -20.94 20.02 34.29
CA PRO A 129 -21.30 20.16 35.71
C PRO A 129 -22.82 20.02 35.90
N SER A 130 -23.42 19.06 35.26
CA SER A 130 -24.81 18.67 35.50
C SER A 130 -24.85 17.16 35.70
N ALA A 131 -24.25 16.71 36.79
CA ALA A 131 -24.54 15.42 37.36
C ALA A 131 -26.05 15.38 37.64
N VAL A 132 -26.79 14.71 36.77
CA VAL A 132 -28.15 14.28 37.07
C VAL A 132 -28.04 13.43 38.34
N GLN A 133 -28.42 14.01 39.47
CA GLN A 133 -28.52 13.29 40.74
C GLN A 133 -29.52 12.13 40.54
N PRO A 134 -29.19 10.88 40.85
CA PRO A 134 -30.15 9.82 40.80
C PRO A 134 -31.35 10.14 41.70
N SER A 135 -32.55 9.98 41.14
CA SER A 135 -33.80 10.24 41.83
C SER A 135 -33.83 9.52 43.16
N SER A 136 -34.47 10.14 44.15
CA SER A 136 -34.61 9.64 45.54
C SER A 136 -35.11 8.17 45.64
N HIS A 137 -35.81 7.70 44.62
CA HIS A 137 -36.28 6.31 44.48
C HIS A 137 -35.14 5.30 44.21
N ALA A 138 -34.11 5.67 43.43
CA ALA A 138 -32.97 4.81 43.18
C ALA A 138 -32.10 4.59 44.42
N ARG A 139 -31.94 5.63 45.24
CA ARG A 139 -31.18 5.55 46.52
C ARG A 139 -31.80 4.56 47.49
N LYS A 140 -33.13 4.58 47.66
CA LYS A 140 -33.83 3.67 48.55
C LYS A 140 -33.70 2.20 48.14
N ARG A 141 -33.63 1.92 46.85
CA ARG A 141 -33.48 0.58 46.34
C ARG A 141 -32.08 0.00 46.59
N PHE A 142 -31.05 0.80 46.49
CA PHE A 142 -29.67 0.39 46.77
C PHE A 142 -29.42 0.16 48.27
N GLU A 143 -30.01 0.96 49.12
CA GLU A 143 -29.91 0.77 50.61
C GLU A 143 -30.62 -0.52 51.06
N SER A 144 -31.74 -0.84 50.49
CA SER A 144 -32.46 -2.06 50.82
C SER A 144 -31.71 -3.36 50.44
N ILE A 145 -30.93 -3.33 49.37
CA ILE A 145 -30.09 -4.44 48.93
C ILE A 145 -28.85 -4.59 49.81
N ARG A 146 -28.24 -3.49 50.21
CA ARG A 146 -27.05 -3.46 51.07
C ARG A 146 -27.37 -4.01 52.48
N ASN A 147 -28.55 -3.74 53.03
CA ASN A 147 -28.97 -4.22 54.37
C ASN A 147 -29.31 -5.70 54.39
N LYS A 148 -29.61 -6.33 53.24
CA LYS A 148 -29.88 -7.79 53.16
C LYS A 148 -28.59 -8.63 53.08
N GLN A 149 -27.42 -8.02 52.92
CA GLN A 149 -26.14 -8.73 52.80
C GLN A 149 -25.21 -8.54 54.01
N LYS A 150 -25.74 -8.19 55.17
CA LYS A 150 -24.94 -8.21 56.39
C LYS A 150 -24.66 -9.66 56.79
N PRO A 151 -23.41 -10.11 56.86
CA PRO A 151 -23.09 -11.47 57.28
C PRO A 151 -23.46 -11.62 58.77
N LEU A 152 -24.11 -12.71 59.07
CA LEU A 152 -24.33 -13.23 60.42
C LEU A 152 -22.96 -13.53 61.05
N ASN A 153 -22.67 -12.86 62.14
CA ASN A 153 -21.49 -13.12 62.95
C ASN A 153 -21.67 -14.50 63.63
N PRO A 154 -20.78 -15.45 63.49
CA PRO A 154 -20.81 -16.66 64.30
C PRO A 154 -20.20 -16.31 65.68
N LYS A 155 -21.01 -16.39 66.70
CA LYS A 155 -20.57 -16.51 68.11
C LYS A 155 -20.20 -17.95 68.36
N THR A 156 -19.07 -18.14 68.85
CA THR A 156 -18.43 -19.00 69.89
C THR A 156 -17.17 -19.63 69.35
#